data_6d9253e229dd4531f49563ac896357c2
#
_entry.id   6d9253e229dd4531f49563ac896357c2
#
_cell.length_a   1.000
_cell.length_b   1.000
_cell.length_c   1.000
_cell.angle_alpha   90.00
_cell.angle_beta   90.00
_cell.angle_gamma   90.00
#
_symmetry.space_group_name_H-M   'P 1'
#
loop_
_entity.id
_entity.type
_entity.pdbx_description
1 polymer ?
#
loop_
_entity_poly.entity_id
_entity_poly.type
_entity_poly.pdbx_seq_one_letter_code
_entity_poly.pdbx_strand_id
1 'polypeptide(L)'
;MLKMEFIGGDVLAAVLRSYGDKVQTAIVQSVGRSALRLQREVMQNRLSGQVLNVRTGNLRRSIHQRVTNTGSAVIGEVNTNVRYGKAHEYGFAGTVNVKASLRQVRQAFGRPLKSPRYVQVRAHSRNVRLPERSFLRSALRDMKPMIEADLRNSVKGALR
;
A
#
# COMPACT_ATOMS: atom_id res chain seq x y z
N MET A 1 6.44 3.23 -4.70
CA MET A 1 5.58 3.98 -5.60
C MET A 1 5.17 3.01 -6.71
N LEU A 2 3.91 2.67 -6.79
CA LEU A 2 3.34 1.80 -7.82
C LEU A 2 2.74 2.70 -8.88
N LYS A 3 3.40 2.80 -10.04
CA LYS A 3 2.97 3.57 -11.20
C LYS A 3 2.29 2.61 -12.18
N MET A 4 1.01 2.85 -12.48
CA MET A 4 0.31 2.16 -13.55
C MET A 4 0.35 3.06 -14.79
N GLU A 5 1.16 2.70 -15.77
CA GLU A 5 1.30 3.41 -17.04
C GLU A 5 0.54 2.64 -18.11
N PHE A 6 -0.39 3.30 -18.76
CA PHE A 6 -1.14 2.73 -19.88
C PHE A 6 -0.41 3.09 -21.18
N ILE A 7 0.27 2.13 -21.79
CA ILE A 7 0.95 2.29 -23.07
C ILE A 7 0.06 1.61 -24.14
N GLY A 8 -0.68 2.43 -24.85
CA GLY A 8 -1.52 2.01 -25.97
C GLY A 8 -1.72 3.19 -26.93
N GLY A 9 -0.61 3.59 -27.52
CA GLY A 9 -0.33 4.84 -28.21
C GLY A 9 -1.38 5.44 -29.13
N ASP A 10 -1.21 5.25 -30.41
CA ASP A 10 -1.75 6.20 -31.40
C ASP A 10 -3.22 6.02 -31.73
N VAL A 11 -3.72 4.77 -31.72
CA VAL A 11 -5.12 4.48 -32.03
C VAL A 11 -6.03 4.90 -30.88
N LEU A 12 -5.61 4.66 -29.62
CA LEU A 12 -6.37 5.08 -28.44
C LEU A 12 -6.36 6.62 -28.31
N ALA A 13 -5.25 7.27 -28.63
CA ALA A 13 -5.17 8.74 -28.61
C ALA A 13 -6.06 9.40 -29.68
N ALA A 14 -6.22 8.81 -30.85
CA ALA A 14 -7.14 9.31 -31.87
C ALA A 14 -8.62 9.11 -31.47
N VAL A 15 -8.95 7.95 -30.91
CA VAL A 15 -10.29 7.67 -30.36
C VAL A 15 -10.58 8.53 -29.15
N LEU A 16 -9.62 8.71 -28.24
CA LEU A 16 -9.75 9.62 -27.07
C LEU A 16 -10.00 11.07 -27.48
N ARG A 17 -9.34 11.57 -28.55
CA ARG A 17 -9.58 12.93 -29.08
C ARG A 17 -10.98 13.09 -29.64
N SER A 18 -11.56 12.06 -30.27
CA SER A 18 -12.90 12.12 -30.87
C SER A 18 -14.04 12.03 -29.84
N TYR A 19 -13.82 11.37 -28.71
CA TYR A 19 -14.80 11.24 -27.63
C TYR A 19 -14.49 12.08 -26.36
N GLY A 20 -13.36 12.76 -26.35
CA GLY A 20 -12.96 13.81 -25.41
C GLY A 20 -13.23 13.48 -23.93
N ASP A 21 -13.96 14.38 -23.29
CA ASP A 21 -14.14 14.43 -21.83
C ASP A 21 -14.85 13.19 -21.21
N LYS A 22 -15.73 12.52 -21.96
CA LYS A 22 -16.49 11.38 -21.45
C LYS A 22 -15.60 10.18 -21.15
N VAL A 23 -14.70 9.84 -22.08
CA VAL A 23 -13.78 8.70 -21.92
C VAL A 23 -12.75 9.01 -20.84
N GLN A 24 -12.22 10.23 -20.82
CA GLN A 24 -11.31 10.65 -19.77
C GLN A 24 -11.94 10.57 -18.38
N THR A 25 -13.16 11.05 -18.23
CA THR A 25 -13.92 10.94 -16.98
C THR A 25 -14.13 9.49 -16.58
N ALA A 26 -14.49 8.60 -17.51
CA ALA A 26 -14.69 7.18 -17.27
C ALA A 26 -13.38 6.50 -16.79
N ILE A 27 -12.24 6.85 -17.39
CA ILE A 27 -10.92 6.35 -16.99
C ILE A 27 -10.58 6.83 -15.57
N VAL A 28 -10.71 8.12 -15.28
CA VAL A 28 -10.44 8.69 -13.95
C VAL A 28 -11.28 7.99 -12.88
N GLN A 29 -12.57 7.82 -13.14
CA GLN A 29 -13.47 7.13 -12.21
C GLN A 29 -13.09 5.64 -12.04
N SER A 30 -12.72 4.95 -13.11
CA SER A 30 -12.33 3.55 -13.08
C SER A 30 -11.02 3.35 -12.31
N VAL A 31 -10.01 4.19 -12.55
CA VAL A 31 -8.75 4.20 -11.79
C VAL A 31 -9.01 4.51 -10.32
N GLY A 32 -9.89 5.47 -10.02
CA GLY A 32 -10.29 5.80 -8.65
C GLY A 32 -10.93 4.61 -7.93
N ARG A 33 -11.90 3.94 -8.56
CA ARG A 33 -12.52 2.73 -8.00
C ARG A 33 -11.49 1.62 -7.77
N SER A 34 -10.58 1.41 -8.72
CA SER A 34 -9.54 0.40 -8.63
C SER A 34 -8.55 0.70 -7.51
N ALA A 35 -8.14 1.96 -7.34
CA ALA A 35 -7.27 2.38 -6.25
C ALA A 35 -7.94 2.17 -4.87
N LEU A 36 -9.23 2.50 -4.74
CA LEU A 36 -10.01 2.25 -3.51
C LEU A 36 -10.15 0.75 -3.22
N ARG A 37 -10.41 -0.07 -4.24
CA ARG A 37 -10.48 -1.54 -4.08
C ARG A 37 -9.13 -2.11 -3.64
N LEU A 38 -8.03 -1.66 -4.27
CA LEU A 38 -6.68 -2.08 -3.90
C LEU A 38 -6.35 -1.66 -2.46
N GLN A 39 -6.70 -0.45 -2.05
CA GLN A 39 -6.54 0.00 -0.67
C GLN A 39 -7.29 -0.92 0.30
N ARG A 40 -8.54 -1.26 0.02
CA ARG A 40 -9.35 -2.19 0.84
C ARG A 40 -8.72 -3.57 0.91
N GLU A 41 -8.29 -4.12 -0.24
CA GLU A 41 -7.63 -5.43 -0.30
C GLU A 41 -6.41 -5.46 0.60
N VAL A 42 -5.56 -4.44 0.52
CA VAL A 42 -4.36 -4.33 1.38
C VAL A 42 -4.74 -4.25 2.86
N MET A 43 -5.72 -3.40 3.21
CA MET A 43 -6.10 -3.20 4.60
C MET A 43 -6.83 -4.39 5.23
N GLN A 44 -7.71 -5.05 4.46
CA GLN A 44 -8.61 -6.08 4.97
C GLN A 44 -8.03 -7.49 4.81
N ASN A 45 -7.35 -7.77 3.69
CA ASN A 45 -6.91 -9.10 3.33
C ASN A 45 -5.39 -9.31 3.42
N ARG A 46 -4.58 -8.27 3.60
CA ARG A 46 -3.12 -8.39 3.75
C ARG A 46 -2.64 -7.98 5.14
N LEU A 47 -3.21 -6.91 5.69
CA LEU A 47 -2.78 -6.32 6.96
C LEU A 47 -3.71 -6.66 8.14
N SER A 48 -4.55 -7.67 8.03
CA SER A 48 -5.48 -8.11 9.10
C SER A 48 -5.20 -9.52 9.61
N GLY A 49 -3.97 -10.00 9.44
CA GLY A 49 -3.52 -11.30 9.96
C GLY A 49 -3.07 -12.29 8.90
N GLN A 50 -3.42 -12.07 7.62
CA GLN A 50 -3.09 -13.01 6.55
C GLN A 50 -1.60 -12.94 6.14
N VAL A 51 -1.07 -11.73 5.93
CA VAL A 51 0.34 -11.50 5.60
C VAL A 51 1.08 -10.90 6.80
N LEU A 52 0.47 -9.91 7.44
CA LEU A 52 1.01 -9.26 8.64
C LEU A 52 -0.06 -9.15 9.72
N ASN A 53 0.31 -9.56 10.95
CA ASN A 53 -0.54 -9.41 12.11
C ASN A 53 -0.65 -7.96 12.56
N VAL A 54 -1.84 -7.55 12.96
CA VAL A 54 -2.08 -6.22 13.51
C VAL A 54 -1.56 -6.16 14.95
N ARG A 55 -0.58 -5.28 15.24
CA ARG A 55 -0.14 -5.00 16.62
C ARG A 55 -0.75 -3.70 17.14
N THR A 56 -0.49 -2.59 16.47
CA THR A 56 -1.00 -1.26 16.84
C THR A 56 -2.00 -0.72 15.82
N GLY A 57 -2.14 -1.37 14.68
CA GLY A 57 -2.95 -0.93 13.54
C GLY A 57 -2.36 0.29 12.79
N ASN A 58 -1.19 0.78 13.17
CA ASN A 58 -0.61 1.99 12.58
C ASN A 58 -0.33 1.81 11.08
N LEU A 59 0.32 0.70 10.68
CA LEU A 59 0.58 0.40 9.26
C LEU A 59 -0.73 0.29 8.47
N ARG A 60 -1.74 -0.40 9.01
CA ARG A 60 -3.04 -0.55 8.37
C ARG A 60 -3.74 0.79 8.15
N ARG A 61 -3.75 1.68 9.17
CA ARG A 61 -4.35 3.02 9.07
C ARG A 61 -3.57 3.98 8.18
N SER A 62 -2.29 3.73 7.94
CA SER A 62 -1.44 4.58 7.10
C SER A 62 -1.56 4.30 5.61
N ILE A 63 -2.29 3.25 5.21
CA ILE A 63 -2.52 2.95 3.80
C ILE A 63 -3.49 3.98 3.23
N HIS A 64 -3.04 4.72 2.25
CA HIS A 64 -3.86 5.71 1.56
C HIS A 64 -3.72 5.54 0.05
N GLN A 65 -4.70 6.04 -0.66
CA GLN A 65 -4.74 6.06 -2.11
C GLN A 65 -4.75 7.50 -2.62
N ARG A 66 -4.25 7.68 -3.83
CA ARG A 66 -4.26 8.94 -4.55
C ARG A 66 -4.50 8.68 -6.04
N VAL A 67 -5.28 9.54 -6.67
CA VAL A 67 -5.43 9.54 -8.13
C VAL A 67 -4.94 10.89 -8.65
N THR A 68 -4.06 10.85 -9.62
CA THR A 68 -3.52 12.03 -10.28
C THR A 68 -3.84 11.95 -11.76
N ASN A 69 -4.46 13.00 -12.29
CA ASN A 69 -4.71 13.16 -13.73
C ASN A 69 -3.79 14.26 -14.25
N THR A 70 -2.90 13.92 -15.17
CA THR A 70 -1.97 14.87 -15.82
C THR A 70 -2.44 15.29 -17.21
N GLY A 71 -3.66 14.92 -17.61
CA GLY A 71 -4.17 15.12 -18.97
C GLY A 71 -3.69 14.05 -19.96
N SER A 72 -2.42 13.67 -19.92
CA SER A 72 -1.84 12.62 -20.76
C SER A 72 -1.89 11.23 -20.10
N ALA A 73 -1.98 11.17 -18.77
CA ALA A 73 -2.03 9.93 -18.02
C ALA A 73 -2.88 10.06 -16.76
N VAL A 74 -3.56 8.98 -16.38
CA VAL A 74 -4.27 8.86 -15.10
C VAL A 74 -3.53 7.83 -14.25
N ILE A 75 -3.00 8.27 -13.10
CA ILE A 75 -2.17 7.47 -12.22
C ILE A 75 -2.94 7.21 -10.92
N GLY A 76 -3.20 5.95 -10.61
CA GLY A 76 -3.71 5.51 -9.30
C GLY A 76 -2.57 4.96 -8.45
N GLU A 77 -2.42 5.51 -7.26
CA GLU A 77 -1.38 5.12 -6.30
C GLU A 77 -2.00 4.61 -5.02
N VAL A 78 -1.44 3.52 -4.46
CA VAL A 78 -1.72 3.08 -3.09
C VAL A 78 -0.39 2.98 -2.38
N ASN A 79 -0.24 3.71 -1.28
CA ASN A 79 1.04 3.79 -0.60
C ASN A 79 0.89 3.91 0.93
N THR A 80 2.02 3.90 1.64
CA THR A 80 2.12 4.15 3.08
C THR A 80 3.30 5.06 3.36
N ASN A 81 3.14 5.97 4.33
CA ASN A 81 4.20 6.84 4.82
C ASN A 81 4.99 6.23 5.99
N VAL A 82 4.62 5.03 6.44
CA VAL A 82 5.26 4.37 7.59
C VAL A 82 6.58 3.74 7.15
N ARG A 83 7.69 4.21 7.75
CA ARG A 83 9.07 3.81 7.39
C ARG A 83 9.30 2.30 7.43
N TYR A 84 8.79 1.61 8.46
CA TYR A 84 8.95 0.16 8.58
C TYR A 84 8.10 -0.65 7.58
N GLY A 85 7.14 -0.03 6.90
CA GLY A 85 6.37 -0.66 5.82
C GLY A 85 7.27 -1.21 4.72
N LYS A 86 8.32 -0.45 4.34
CA LYS A 86 9.31 -0.89 3.35
C LYS A 86 10.06 -2.15 3.79
N ALA A 87 10.42 -2.23 5.08
CA ALA A 87 11.12 -3.40 5.61
C ALA A 87 10.26 -4.67 5.61
N HIS A 88 8.94 -4.54 5.76
CA HIS A 88 8.02 -5.67 5.60
C HIS A 88 7.79 -6.02 4.14
N GLU A 89 7.63 -5.02 3.28
CA GLU A 89 7.34 -5.23 1.85
C GLU A 89 8.46 -5.94 1.10
N TYR A 90 9.73 -5.58 1.40
CA TYR A 90 10.91 -6.08 0.69
C TYR A 90 11.81 -6.99 1.53
N GLY A 91 11.45 -7.18 2.80
CA GLY A 91 12.38 -7.77 3.76
C GLY A 91 13.46 -6.78 4.21
N PHE A 92 14.18 -7.15 5.25
CA PHE A 92 15.32 -6.38 5.75
C PHE A 92 16.35 -7.32 6.38
N ALA A 93 17.60 -7.15 6.03
CA ALA A 93 18.73 -7.78 6.69
C ALA A 93 19.80 -6.74 6.97
N GLY A 94 20.16 -6.57 8.24
CA GLY A 94 21.16 -5.57 8.60
C GLY A 94 21.24 -5.32 10.10
N THR A 95 22.20 -4.49 10.49
CA THR A 95 22.42 -4.08 11.87
C THR A 95 21.60 -2.84 12.20
N VAL A 96 20.86 -2.89 13.29
CA VAL A 96 20.07 -1.76 13.81
C VAL A 96 20.67 -1.29 15.11
N ASN A 97 20.99 -0.01 15.18
CA ASN A 97 21.48 0.62 16.40
C ASN A 97 20.30 1.07 17.27
N VAL A 98 20.21 0.51 18.44
CA VAL A 98 19.20 0.87 19.45
C VAL A 98 19.81 1.94 20.36
N LYS A 99 19.17 3.11 20.41
CA LYS A 99 19.60 4.18 21.33
C LYS A 99 19.23 3.85 22.77
N ALA A 100 20.04 4.35 23.71
CA ALA A 100 19.69 4.28 25.14
C ALA A 100 18.31 4.92 25.38
N SER A 101 17.48 4.25 26.13
CA SER A 101 16.12 4.74 26.44
C SER A 101 15.59 4.13 27.74
N LEU A 102 14.66 4.86 28.40
CA LEU A 102 13.88 4.32 29.49
C LEU A 102 12.64 3.63 28.91
N ARG A 103 12.51 2.34 29.19
CA ARG A 103 11.36 1.53 28.75
C ARG A 103 10.46 1.24 29.93
N GLN A 104 9.19 1.61 29.81
CA GLN A 104 8.17 1.20 30.77
C GLN A 104 7.77 -0.26 30.51
N VAL A 105 7.93 -1.11 31.50
CA VAL A 105 7.52 -2.51 31.51
C VAL A 105 6.24 -2.61 32.30
N ARG A 106 5.15 -3.00 31.62
CA ARG A 106 3.81 -3.19 32.22
C ARG A 106 3.46 -4.66 32.43
N GLN A 107 4.19 -5.58 31.81
CA GLN A 107 3.98 -7.01 31.90
C GLN A 107 5.33 -7.73 32.01
N ALA A 108 5.38 -8.77 32.83
CA ALA A 108 6.51 -9.68 32.94
C ALA A 108 5.98 -11.12 32.92
N PHE A 109 6.67 -12.00 32.16
CA PHE A 109 6.29 -13.44 32.02
C PHE A 109 4.81 -13.66 31.64
N GLY A 110 4.28 -12.80 30.76
CA GLY A 110 2.88 -12.89 30.31
C GLY A 110 1.83 -12.38 31.29
N ARG A 111 2.23 -11.89 32.47
CA ARG A 111 1.31 -11.38 33.51
C ARG A 111 1.47 -9.85 33.66
N PRO A 112 0.38 -9.11 33.86
CA PRO A 112 0.46 -7.67 34.15
C PRO A 112 1.16 -7.45 35.50
N LEU A 113 2.01 -6.43 35.56
CA LEU A 113 2.63 -6.01 36.81
C LEU A 113 1.65 -5.14 37.59
N LYS A 114 1.63 -5.28 38.93
CA LYS A 114 0.82 -4.43 39.83
C LYS A 114 1.21 -2.94 39.69
N SER A 115 2.49 -2.66 39.41
CA SER A 115 2.98 -1.32 39.13
C SER A 115 3.92 -1.35 37.95
N PRO A 116 3.84 -0.38 37.02
CA PRO A 116 4.78 -0.28 35.92
C PRO A 116 6.21 -0.05 36.42
N ARG A 117 7.18 -0.76 35.87
CA ARG A 117 8.60 -0.53 36.16
C ARG A 117 9.29 0.12 34.97
N TYR A 118 10.23 1.01 35.27
CA TYR A 118 11.09 1.60 34.26
C TYR A 118 12.43 0.87 34.24
N VAL A 119 12.80 0.38 33.07
CA VAL A 119 14.08 -0.30 32.84
C VAL A 119 14.91 0.52 31.87
N GLN A 120 16.13 0.79 32.26
CA GLN A 120 17.08 1.48 31.37
C GLN A 120 17.61 0.49 30.33
N VAL A 121 17.34 0.77 29.06
CA VAL A 121 17.91 0.05 27.93
C VAL A 121 19.20 0.78 27.54
N ARG A 122 20.36 0.09 27.61
CA ARG A 122 21.64 0.64 27.14
C ARG A 122 21.67 0.69 25.61
N ALA A 123 22.43 1.64 25.07
CA ALA A 123 22.69 1.67 23.65
C ALA A 123 23.40 0.38 23.22
N HIS A 124 22.90 -0.26 22.17
CA HIS A 124 23.49 -1.50 21.63
C HIS A 124 23.14 -1.65 20.17
N SER A 125 23.93 -2.44 19.45
CA SER A 125 23.64 -2.85 18.08
C SER A 125 23.10 -4.27 18.07
N ARG A 126 22.13 -4.53 17.19
CA ARG A 126 21.63 -5.89 16.97
C ARG A 126 21.45 -6.18 15.49
N ASN A 127 21.74 -7.40 15.09
CA ASN A 127 21.43 -7.86 13.74
C ASN A 127 19.95 -8.22 13.67
N VAL A 128 19.29 -7.70 12.64
CA VAL A 128 17.86 -7.94 12.39
C VAL A 128 17.72 -8.55 11.01
N ARG A 129 17.01 -9.66 10.93
CA ARG A 129 16.63 -10.30 9.68
C ARG A 129 15.11 -10.43 9.63
N LEU A 130 14.47 -9.68 8.75
CA LEU A 130 13.03 -9.74 8.50
C LEU A 130 12.83 -10.36 7.13
N PRO A 131 12.07 -11.46 7.02
CA PRO A 131 11.69 -12.01 5.73
C PRO A 131 10.79 -11.04 4.97
N GLU A 132 10.80 -11.09 3.65
CA GLU A 132 9.86 -10.39 2.80
C GLU A 132 8.43 -10.87 3.09
N ARG A 133 7.54 -9.92 3.29
CA ARG A 133 6.10 -10.13 3.48
C ARG A 133 5.36 -9.07 2.68
N SER A 134 5.39 -9.23 1.35
CA SER A 134 4.80 -8.28 0.42
C SER A 134 3.30 -8.18 0.62
N PHE A 135 2.81 -7.00 0.94
CA PHE A 135 1.40 -6.70 1.13
C PHE A 135 0.84 -5.74 0.08
N LEU A 136 1.67 -4.85 -0.49
CA LEU A 136 1.28 -3.95 -1.57
C LEU A 136 1.46 -4.60 -2.95
N ARG A 137 2.67 -5.08 -3.25
CA ARG A 137 2.98 -5.67 -4.56
C ARG A 137 2.18 -6.95 -4.81
N SER A 138 2.05 -7.81 -3.80
CA SER A 138 1.25 -9.03 -3.94
C SER A 138 -0.22 -8.71 -4.20
N ALA A 139 -0.81 -7.75 -3.47
CA ALA A 139 -2.19 -7.33 -3.68
C ALA A 139 -2.41 -6.76 -5.09
N LEU A 140 -1.50 -5.89 -5.56
CA LEU A 140 -1.60 -5.33 -6.92
C LEU A 140 -1.50 -6.42 -7.99
N ARG A 141 -0.54 -7.36 -7.84
CA ARG A 141 -0.36 -8.46 -8.78
C ARG A 141 -1.63 -9.31 -8.89
N ASP A 142 -2.24 -9.64 -7.75
CA ASP A 142 -3.42 -10.50 -7.72
C ASP A 142 -4.68 -9.77 -8.25
N MET A 143 -4.76 -8.46 -8.08
CA MET A 143 -5.86 -7.63 -8.59
C MET A 143 -5.68 -7.14 -10.03
N LYS A 144 -4.49 -7.24 -10.60
CA LYS A 144 -4.17 -6.71 -11.93
C LYS A 144 -5.17 -7.15 -13.03
N PRO A 145 -5.53 -8.44 -13.17
CA PRO A 145 -6.47 -8.85 -14.21
C PRO A 145 -7.85 -8.19 -14.08
N MET A 146 -8.34 -8.03 -12.84
CA MET A 146 -9.62 -7.39 -12.58
C MET A 146 -9.57 -5.89 -12.90
N ILE A 147 -8.48 -5.21 -12.51
CA ILE A 147 -8.27 -3.79 -12.78
C ILE A 147 -8.25 -3.53 -14.30
N GLU A 148 -7.53 -4.37 -15.04
CA GLU A 148 -7.47 -4.26 -16.51
C GLU A 148 -8.84 -4.49 -17.16
N ALA A 149 -9.60 -5.48 -16.69
CA ALA A 149 -10.96 -5.73 -17.18
C ALA A 149 -11.91 -4.56 -16.88
N ASP A 150 -11.86 -4.01 -15.66
CA ASP A 150 -12.69 -2.86 -15.27
C ASP A 150 -12.36 -1.61 -16.11
N LEU A 151 -11.08 -1.38 -16.41
CA LEU A 151 -10.66 -0.27 -17.27
C LEU A 151 -11.18 -0.44 -18.69
N ARG A 152 -11.00 -1.64 -19.30
CA ARG A 152 -11.50 -1.93 -20.64
C ARG A 152 -13.02 -1.75 -20.74
N ASN A 153 -13.76 -2.24 -19.74
CA ASN A 153 -15.21 -2.13 -19.70
C ASN A 153 -15.66 -0.66 -19.53
N SER A 154 -14.96 0.13 -18.73
CA SER A 154 -15.25 1.55 -18.55
C SER A 154 -15.04 2.34 -19.85
N VAL A 155 -13.97 2.06 -20.59
CA VAL A 155 -13.73 2.68 -21.90
C VAL A 155 -14.79 2.25 -22.91
N LYS A 156 -15.08 0.95 -23.01
CA LYS A 156 -16.15 0.45 -23.92
C LYS A 156 -17.51 1.06 -23.58
N GLY A 157 -17.83 1.24 -22.32
CA GLY A 157 -19.08 1.89 -21.87
C GLY A 157 -19.16 3.37 -22.24
N ALA A 158 -18.05 4.08 -22.21
CA ALA A 158 -18.00 5.50 -22.58
C ALA A 158 -18.02 5.77 -24.09
N LEU A 159 -17.78 4.73 -24.91
CA LEU A 159 -17.82 4.79 -26.38
C LEU A 159 -19.20 4.41 -26.96
N ARG A 160 -20.13 3.97 -26.13
CA ARG A 160 -21.52 3.70 -26.50
C ARG A 160 -22.39 4.93 -26.29
#